data_b6790c31be86111fdcf4c2108acc8476
#
_entry.id   b6790c31be86111fdcf4c2108acc8476
#
_cell.length_a   1.000
_cell.length_b   1.000
_cell.length_c   1.000
_cell.angle_alpha   90.00
_cell.angle_beta   90.00
_cell.angle_gamma   90.00
#
_symmetry.space_group_name_H-M   'P 1'
#
loop_
_entity.id
_entity.type
_entity.pdbx_description
1 polymer ?
#
loop_
_entity_poly.entity_id
_entity_poly.type
_entity_poly.pdbx_seq_one_letter_code
_entity_poly.pdbx_strand_id
1 'polypeptide(L)'
;MEISIFDLINPNFKISVDLSEELKNKIRSKIKHKISDLSKKLKLKTARLYEYFIWKNSAIPLEVLLKISNLLKISKDEIEQNIIMYKQLHVPGKNSIKNPKLPIKINPYFTSLIANLFFDGSVPNDGKGTYYNQKYKEIMENFIKKIKEIFGDVSYSLILDHKGVLKCRLPRLIGEICKCVYNVKSFGTFDSRIPEFMFKLNKKHKIAFILTSIIDEGSITYDGQIMFGVSNKLLCNDVRELCQELGLETTKVTQKSSSNYFYFYIKSQDKLLKIIESINKNYPLISLNYKEKRLR
;
A
#
# COMPACT_ATOMS: atom_id res chain seq x y z
N MET A 1 13.20 3.52 4.69
CA MET A 1 12.83 2.45 5.63
C MET A 1 12.36 1.26 4.80
N GLU A 2 12.67 0.05 5.24
CA GLU A 2 12.29 -1.19 4.57
C GLU A 2 11.58 -2.09 5.57
N ILE A 3 10.65 -2.91 5.08
CA ILE A 3 9.88 -3.86 5.88
C ILE A 3 10.07 -5.23 5.28
N SER A 4 10.56 -6.15 6.09
CA SER A 4 10.64 -7.56 5.73
C SER A 4 9.24 -8.17 5.62
N ILE A 5 9.04 -9.11 4.69
CA ILE A 5 7.78 -9.84 4.62
C ILE A 5 7.49 -10.58 5.94
N PHE A 6 8.53 -10.94 6.70
CA PHE A 6 8.40 -11.60 7.99
C PHE A 6 7.84 -10.68 9.09
N ASP A 7 8.00 -9.35 8.94
CA ASP A 7 7.41 -8.36 9.86
C ASP A 7 5.89 -8.23 9.64
N LEU A 8 5.36 -8.76 8.53
CA LEU A 8 3.94 -8.80 8.21
C LEU A 8 3.23 -10.03 8.79
N ILE A 9 3.92 -10.89 9.56
CA ILE A 9 3.28 -12.03 10.21
C ILE A 9 2.29 -11.51 11.25
N ASN A 10 1.01 -11.74 10.97
CA ASN A 10 -0.09 -11.23 11.76
C ASN A 10 -1.14 -12.35 11.97
N PRO A 11 -1.66 -12.56 13.20
CA PRO A 11 -2.68 -13.57 13.44
C PRO A 11 -3.98 -13.32 12.69
N ASN A 12 -4.28 -12.06 12.35
CA ASN A 12 -5.53 -11.66 11.69
C ASN A 12 -5.51 -11.87 10.16
N PHE A 13 -4.31 -11.94 9.55
CA PHE A 13 -4.20 -12.33 8.15
C PHE A 13 -2.94 -13.16 7.90
N LYS A 14 -3.10 -14.25 7.18
CA LYS A 14 -2.04 -15.20 6.91
C LYS A 14 -1.53 -15.04 5.49
N ILE A 15 -0.22 -14.94 5.35
CA ILE A 15 0.47 -14.89 4.07
C ILE A 15 1.00 -16.28 3.75
N SER A 16 0.89 -16.68 2.49
CA SER A 16 1.61 -17.82 1.93
C SER A 16 2.52 -17.37 0.80
N VAL A 17 3.65 -18.03 0.67
CA VAL A 17 4.70 -17.70 -0.30
C VAL A 17 5.01 -18.89 -1.19
N ASP A 18 5.41 -18.62 -2.41
CA ASP A 18 6.05 -19.57 -3.31
C ASP A 18 7.51 -19.19 -3.47
N LEU A 19 8.39 -20.20 -3.47
CA LEU A 19 9.82 -20.02 -3.49
C LEU A 19 10.40 -20.43 -4.86
N SER A 20 11.57 -19.89 -5.18
CA SER A 20 12.36 -20.37 -6.31
C SER A 20 12.66 -21.86 -6.18
N GLU A 21 12.81 -22.55 -7.30
CA GLU A 21 13.17 -23.99 -7.29
C GLU A 21 14.57 -24.21 -6.68
N GLU A 22 15.47 -23.23 -6.80
CA GLU A 22 16.79 -23.27 -6.18
C GLU A 22 16.68 -23.41 -4.65
N LEU A 23 15.94 -22.50 -4.01
CA LEU A 23 15.76 -22.52 -2.56
C LEU A 23 14.95 -23.75 -2.12
N LYS A 24 13.93 -24.14 -2.87
CA LYS A 24 13.18 -25.38 -2.61
C LYS A 24 14.11 -26.59 -2.62
N ASN A 25 15.01 -26.71 -3.60
CA ASN A 25 15.97 -27.81 -3.69
C ASN A 25 16.96 -27.80 -2.53
N LYS A 26 17.46 -26.62 -2.13
CA LYS A 26 18.31 -26.46 -0.95
C LYS A 26 17.59 -26.92 0.32
N ILE A 27 16.31 -26.56 0.49
CA ILE A 27 15.51 -27.02 1.64
C ILE A 27 15.30 -28.53 1.56
N ARG A 28 14.91 -29.09 0.39
CA ARG A 28 14.70 -30.53 0.17
C ARG A 28 15.91 -31.35 0.58
N SER A 29 17.12 -30.96 0.16
CA SER A 29 18.34 -31.64 0.51
C SER A 29 18.59 -31.71 2.01
N LYS A 30 18.28 -30.63 2.73
CA LYS A 30 18.46 -30.56 4.19
C LYS A 30 17.42 -31.34 4.98
N ILE A 31 16.19 -31.51 4.44
CA ILE A 31 15.07 -32.17 5.15
C ILE A 31 14.90 -33.64 4.81
N LYS A 32 15.48 -34.13 3.70
CA LYS A 32 15.25 -35.47 3.14
C LYS A 32 15.26 -36.62 4.17
N HIS A 33 16.16 -36.57 5.15
CA HIS A 33 16.29 -37.58 6.19
C HIS A 33 15.71 -37.18 7.56
N LYS A 34 15.05 -36.01 7.64
CA LYS A 34 14.57 -35.42 8.90
C LYS A 34 13.08 -35.03 8.88
N ILE A 35 12.35 -35.46 7.84
CA ILE A 35 10.94 -35.03 7.66
C ILE A 35 10.06 -35.41 8.86
N SER A 36 10.22 -36.62 9.41
CA SER A 36 9.46 -37.08 10.57
C SER A 36 9.73 -36.22 11.81
N ASP A 37 11.00 -35.89 12.07
CA ASP A 37 11.41 -35.06 13.21
C ASP A 37 10.96 -33.60 13.04
N LEU A 38 11.07 -33.08 11.82
CA LEU A 38 10.55 -31.74 11.50
C LEU A 38 9.03 -31.68 11.68
N SER A 39 8.31 -32.71 11.23
CA SER A 39 6.87 -32.85 11.40
C SER A 39 6.48 -32.72 12.87
N LYS A 40 7.17 -33.46 13.75
CA LYS A 40 6.95 -33.38 15.21
C LYS A 40 7.28 -32.01 15.79
N LYS A 41 8.47 -31.44 15.45
CA LYS A 41 8.91 -30.12 15.93
C LYS A 41 8.00 -28.98 15.49
N LEU A 42 7.50 -29.04 14.27
CA LEU A 42 6.62 -28.02 13.67
C LEU A 42 5.14 -28.24 14.05
N LYS A 43 4.80 -29.36 14.66
CA LYS A 43 3.40 -29.80 14.90
C LYS A 43 2.58 -29.84 13.61
N LEU A 44 3.18 -30.30 12.52
CA LEU A 44 2.56 -30.43 11.20
C LEU A 44 2.46 -31.88 10.81
N LYS A 45 1.42 -32.25 10.05
CA LYS A 45 1.34 -33.57 9.42
C LYS A 45 2.49 -33.74 8.42
N THR A 46 3.15 -34.90 8.42
CA THR A 46 4.25 -35.20 7.50
C THR A 46 3.85 -34.96 6.03
N ALA A 47 2.64 -35.34 5.66
CA ALA A 47 2.10 -35.08 4.31
C ALA A 47 2.15 -33.59 3.91
N ARG A 48 1.94 -32.65 4.84
CA ARG A 48 2.04 -31.22 4.55
C ARG A 48 3.45 -30.77 4.21
N LEU A 49 4.47 -31.32 4.83
CA LEU A 49 5.86 -31.04 4.49
C LEU A 49 6.22 -31.59 3.09
N TYR A 50 5.67 -32.77 2.74
CA TYR A 50 5.79 -33.27 1.38
C TYR A 50 5.09 -32.37 0.36
N GLU A 51 3.87 -31.89 0.63
CA GLU A 51 3.14 -30.95 -0.23
C GLU A 51 3.92 -29.66 -0.45
N TYR A 52 4.58 -29.11 0.58
CA TYR A 52 5.31 -27.85 0.48
C TYR A 52 6.63 -27.96 -0.29
N PHE A 53 7.33 -29.06 -0.14
CA PHE A 53 8.72 -29.15 -0.62
C PHE A 53 8.97 -30.27 -1.64
N ILE A 54 8.16 -31.32 -1.68
CA ILE A 54 8.43 -32.50 -2.51
C ILE A 54 7.36 -32.66 -3.60
N TRP A 55 6.08 -32.60 -3.23
CA TRP A 55 4.99 -32.68 -4.18
C TRP A 55 4.69 -31.28 -4.69
N LYS A 56 4.71 -31.09 -5.99
CA LYS A 56 4.61 -29.79 -6.68
C LYS A 56 3.54 -28.84 -6.10
N ASN A 57 3.98 -27.63 -5.79
CA ASN A 57 3.23 -26.37 -5.91
C ASN A 57 2.24 -25.93 -4.84
N SER A 58 2.31 -26.37 -3.59
CA SER A 58 1.56 -25.68 -2.56
C SER A 58 2.37 -24.50 -1.98
N ALA A 59 1.79 -23.30 -2.04
CA ALA A 59 2.39 -22.15 -1.39
C ALA A 59 2.53 -22.40 0.13
N ILE A 60 3.67 -22.02 0.68
CA ILE A 60 4.04 -22.30 2.07
C ILE A 60 3.55 -21.16 2.95
N PRO A 61 2.80 -21.41 4.04
CA PRO A 61 2.49 -20.36 5.02
C PRO A 61 3.77 -19.75 5.57
N LEU A 62 3.83 -18.43 5.59
CA LEU A 62 5.02 -17.67 5.97
C LEU A 62 5.51 -18.02 7.39
N GLU A 63 4.58 -18.23 8.33
CA GLU A 63 4.90 -18.68 9.70
C GLU A 63 5.59 -20.04 9.72
N VAL A 64 5.15 -20.96 8.85
CA VAL A 64 5.76 -22.29 8.72
C VAL A 64 7.15 -22.17 8.12
N LEU A 65 7.28 -21.35 7.08
CA LEU A 65 8.57 -21.10 6.43
C LEU A 65 9.58 -20.50 7.43
N LEU A 66 9.17 -19.53 8.24
CA LEU A 66 10.02 -18.94 9.29
C LEU A 66 10.52 -19.98 10.30
N LYS A 67 9.64 -20.88 10.75
CA LYS A 67 10.04 -21.97 11.67
C LYS A 67 11.03 -22.93 11.03
N ILE A 68 10.79 -23.30 9.77
CA ILE A 68 11.69 -24.19 9.01
C ILE A 68 13.04 -23.52 8.79
N SER A 69 13.08 -22.25 8.40
CA SER A 69 14.32 -21.52 8.16
C SER A 69 15.20 -21.45 9.41
N ASN A 70 14.59 -21.18 10.56
CA ASN A 70 15.30 -21.17 11.85
C ASN A 70 15.92 -22.55 12.17
N LEU A 71 15.16 -23.64 11.96
CA LEU A 71 15.65 -25.01 12.19
C LEU A 71 16.77 -25.42 11.22
N LEU A 72 16.73 -24.92 9.98
CA LEU A 72 17.69 -25.25 8.93
C LEU A 72 18.83 -24.23 8.82
N LYS A 73 18.82 -23.19 9.66
CA LYS A 73 19.78 -22.07 9.63
C LYS A 73 19.86 -21.40 8.24
N ILE A 74 18.71 -21.05 7.68
CA ILE A 74 18.57 -20.27 6.44
C ILE A 74 18.19 -18.84 6.85
N SER A 75 18.91 -17.85 6.34
CA SER A 75 18.65 -16.46 6.70
C SER A 75 17.32 -15.94 6.13
N LYS A 76 16.71 -14.96 6.79
CA LYS A 76 15.50 -14.30 6.28
C LYS A 76 15.75 -13.63 4.93
N ASP A 77 16.90 -12.99 4.76
CA ASP A 77 17.29 -12.31 3.52
C ASP A 77 17.38 -13.28 2.35
N GLU A 78 18.01 -14.47 2.57
CA GLU A 78 18.07 -15.51 1.56
C GLU A 78 16.66 -15.98 1.16
N ILE A 79 15.74 -16.08 2.11
CA ILE A 79 14.36 -16.45 1.81
C ILE A 79 13.67 -15.35 1.00
N GLU A 80 13.76 -14.10 1.44
CA GLU A 80 13.10 -12.97 0.75
C GLU A 80 13.57 -12.85 -0.70
N GLN A 81 14.87 -12.97 -0.95
CA GLN A 81 15.43 -12.94 -2.31
C GLN A 81 14.94 -14.08 -3.21
N ASN A 82 14.43 -15.15 -2.61
CA ASN A 82 13.96 -16.35 -3.30
C ASN A 82 12.42 -16.50 -3.30
N ILE A 83 11.67 -15.52 -2.79
CA ILE A 83 10.22 -15.50 -2.92
C ILE A 83 9.85 -15.03 -4.34
N ILE A 84 9.22 -15.92 -5.10
CA ILE A 84 8.76 -15.62 -6.46
C ILE A 84 7.30 -15.16 -6.51
N MET A 85 6.53 -15.47 -5.46
CA MET A 85 5.14 -15.05 -5.32
C MET A 85 4.72 -15.08 -3.85
N TYR A 86 3.86 -14.15 -3.46
CA TYR A 86 3.12 -14.27 -2.21
C TYR A 86 1.65 -13.88 -2.38
N LYS A 87 0.80 -14.41 -1.51
CA LYS A 87 -0.64 -14.18 -1.51
C LYS A 87 -1.23 -14.35 -0.11
N GLN A 88 -2.42 -13.83 0.09
CA GLN A 88 -3.18 -14.14 1.29
C GLN A 88 -3.65 -15.59 1.28
N LEU A 89 -3.44 -16.31 2.38
CA LEU A 89 -3.87 -17.70 2.54
C LEU A 89 -5.41 -17.77 2.63
N HIS A 90 -6.01 -18.80 2.03
CA HIS A 90 -7.45 -19.07 2.01
C HIS A 90 -8.33 -18.02 1.31
N VAL A 91 -7.76 -17.12 0.53
CA VAL A 91 -8.53 -16.19 -0.30
C VAL A 91 -8.56 -16.70 -1.74
N PRO A 92 -9.73 -17.03 -2.30
CA PRO A 92 -9.84 -17.49 -3.68
C PRO A 92 -9.57 -16.36 -4.68
N GLY A 93 -9.21 -16.75 -5.92
CA GLY A 93 -9.05 -15.84 -7.04
C GLY A 93 -7.64 -15.26 -7.24
N LYS A 94 -7.54 -14.25 -8.09
CA LYS A 94 -6.29 -13.58 -8.47
C LYS A 94 -5.83 -12.61 -7.36
N ASN A 95 -5.40 -13.12 -6.21
CA ASN A 95 -4.98 -12.33 -5.05
C ASN A 95 -3.49 -12.52 -4.75
N SER A 96 -2.65 -12.48 -5.78
CA SER A 96 -1.22 -12.73 -5.64
C SER A 96 -0.39 -11.55 -6.12
N ILE A 97 0.81 -11.49 -5.57
CA ILE A 97 1.89 -10.59 -6.00
C ILE A 97 3.01 -11.50 -6.50
N LYS A 98 3.32 -11.40 -7.78
CA LYS A 98 4.40 -12.15 -8.42
C LYS A 98 5.63 -11.27 -8.56
N ASN A 99 6.81 -11.88 -8.69
CA ASN A 99 8.08 -11.18 -8.79
C ASN A 99 8.16 -10.03 -7.78
N PRO A 100 7.92 -10.33 -6.48
CA PRO A 100 7.75 -9.29 -5.48
C PRO A 100 9.04 -8.50 -5.27
N LYS A 101 8.89 -7.21 -4.98
CA LYS A 101 9.97 -6.34 -4.55
C LYS A 101 10.11 -6.44 -3.03
N LEU A 102 11.00 -7.30 -2.57
CA LEU A 102 11.26 -7.53 -1.14
C LEU A 102 12.72 -7.16 -0.81
N PRO A 103 12.99 -6.61 0.40
CA PRO A 103 12.00 -6.10 1.36
C PRO A 103 11.19 -4.93 0.80
N ILE A 104 9.96 -4.72 1.31
CA ILE A 104 9.08 -3.65 0.85
C ILE A 104 9.67 -2.30 1.26
N LYS A 105 9.93 -1.44 0.27
CA LYS A 105 10.48 -0.10 0.51
C LYS A 105 9.38 0.90 0.86
N ILE A 106 9.48 1.50 2.05
CA ILE A 106 8.63 2.61 2.46
C ILE A 106 9.25 3.90 1.94
N ASN A 107 8.84 4.25 0.73
CA ASN A 107 9.27 5.44 0.00
C ASN A 107 8.06 6.37 -0.28
N PRO A 108 8.24 7.54 -0.89
CA PRO A 108 7.13 8.43 -1.23
C PRO A 108 6.02 7.80 -2.08
N TYR A 109 6.30 6.81 -2.93
CA TYR A 109 5.25 6.07 -3.64
C TYR A 109 4.35 5.28 -2.69
N PHE A 110 4.94 4.63 -1.68
CA PHE A 110 4.15 3.92 -0.66
C PHE A 110 3.25 4.89 0.12
N THR A 111 3.77 6.06 0.47
CA THR A 111 2.99 7.10 1.14
C THR A 111 1.87 7.65 0.25
N SER A 112 2.14 7.87 -1.04
CA SER A 112 1.11 8.23 -2.02
C SER A 112 0.02 7.17 -2.14
N LEU A 113 0.37 5.87 -2.11
CA LEU A 113 -0.61 4.79 -2.07
C LEU A 113 -1.50 4.88 -0.82
N ILE A 114 -0.91 5.13 0.35
CA ILE A 114 -1.69 5.33 1.59
C ILE A 114 -2.68 6.48 1.43
N ALA A 115 -2.26 7.62 0.87
CA ALA A 115 -3.17 8.74 0.60
C ALA A 115 -4.30 8.34 -0.35
N ASN A 116 -4.00 7.65 -1.46
CA ASN A 116 -5.04 7.15 -2.36
C ASN A 116 -6.08 6.27 -1.63
N LEU A 117 -5.66 5.48 -0.63
CA LEU A 117 -6.58 4.65 0.15
C LEU A 117 -7.42 5.45 1.16
N PHE A 118 -6.91 6.60 1.64
CA PHE A 118 -7.68 7.49 2.51
C PHE A 118 -8.78 8.26 1.79
N PHE A 119 -8.58 8.59 0.51
CA PHE A 119 -9.46 9.49 -0.24
C PHE A 119 -10.36 8.72 -1.23
N ASP A 120 -9.89 8.43 -2.42
CA ASP A 120 -10.66 7.71 -3.44
C ASP A 120 -10.60 6.18 -3.30
N GLY A 121 -9.96 5.68 -2.24
CA GLY A 121 -9.78 4.27 -1.97
C GLY A 121 -10.79 3.68 -0.99
N SER A 122 -10.71 2.37 -0.83
CA SER A 122 -11.47 1.61 0.18
C SER A 122 -10.74 0.35 0.57
N VAL A 123 -10.65 0.10 1.87
CA VAL A 123 -10.11 -1.13 2.46
C VAL A 123 -11.18 -1.75 3.36
N PRO A 124 -12.14 -2.48 2.78
CA PRO A 124 -13.26 -3.04 3.54
C PRO A 124 -12.82 -4.04 4.60
N ASN A 125 -13.50 -4.04 5.74
CA ASN A 125 -13.25 -5.00 6.82
C ASN A 125 -13.86 -6.39 6.54
N ASP A 126 -14.81 -6.49 5.61
CA ASP A 126 -15.59 -7.70 5.29
C ASP A 126 -14.87 -8.73 4.39
N GLY A 127 -13.58 -8.58 4.19
CA GLY A 127 -12.77 -9.53 3.38
C GLY A 127 -12.79 -9.30 1.88
N LYS A 128 -13.58 -8.33 1.38
CA LYS A 128 -13.52 -7.90 -0.01
C LYS A 128 -12.20 -7.23 -0.31
N GLY A 129 -11.76 -7.20 -1.56
CA GLY A 129 -10.45 -6.64 -1.96
C GLY A 129 -10.26 -5.17 -1.57
N THR A 130 -9.05 -4.67 -1.75
CA THR A 130 -8.73 -3.24 -1.67
C THR A 130 -9.12 -2.57 -2.97
N TYR A 131 -9.70 -1.38 -2.92
CA TYR A 131 -10.19 -0.67 -4.10
C TYR A 131 -9.62 0.73 -4.18
N TYR A 132 -9.47 1.21 -5.42
CA TYR A 132 -9.24 2.61 -5.73
C TYR A 132 -10.14 3.01 -6.91
N ASN A 133 -10.81 4.15 -6.78
CA ASN A 133 -11.77 4.63 -7.78
C ASN A 133 -11.22 5.92 -8.39
N GLN A 134 -11.31 6.06 -9.71
CA GLN A 134 -10.84 7.26 -10.37
C GLN A 134 -11.55 7.47 -11.70
N LYS A 135 -11.95 8.72 -11.99
CA LYS A 135 -12.59 9.08 -13.25
C LYS A 135 -11.58 9.23 -14.39
N TYR A 136 -10.38 9.67 -14.07
CA TYR A 136 -9.35 9.96 -15.08
C TYR A 136 -8.41 8.79 -15.28
N LYS A 137 -8.35 8.30 -16.53
CA LYS A 137 -7.55 7.12 -16.90
C LYS A 137 -6.07 7.28 -16.56
N GLU A 138 -5.50 8.46 -16.83
CA GLU A 138 -4.09 8.76 -16.55
C GLU A 138 -3.74 8.61 -15.06
N ILE A 139 -4.61 9.09 -14.18
CA ILE A 139 -4.42 8.97 -12.73
C ILE A 139 -4.48 7.49 -12.31
N MET A 140 -5.42 6.73 -12.88
CA MET A 140 -5.54 5.30 -12.64
C MET A 140 -4.30 4.54 -13.11
N GLU A 141 -3.76 4.86 -14.28
CA GLU A 141 -2.53 4.27 -14.80
C GLU A 141 -1.32 4.57 -13.91
N ASN A 142 -1.19 5.82 -13.44
CA ASN A 142 -0.14 6.21 -12.50
C ASN A 142 -0.27 5.49 -11.15
N PHE A 143 -1.51 5.29 -10.67
CA PHE A 143 -1.78 4.49 -9.47
C PHE A 143 -1.29 3.04 -9.65
N ILE A 144 -1.63 2.39 -10.77
CA ILE A 144 -1.21 1.02 -11.06
C ILE A 144 0.32 0.92 -11.18
N LYS A 145 0.97 1.88 -11.84
CA LYS A 145 2.44 1.95 -11.94
C LYS A 145 3.07 2.08 -10.55
N LYS A 146 2.54 2.95 -9.67
CA LYS A 146 3.03 3.08 -8.29
C LYS A 146 2.96 1.77 -7.53
N ILE A 147 1.85 1.04 -7.63
CA ILE A 147 1.68 -0.27 -6.98
C ILE A 147 2.72 -1.28 -7.46
N LYS A 148 2.97 -1.32 -8.76
CA LYS A 148 4.02 -2.19 -9.33
C LYS A 148 5.43 -1.79 -8.87
N GLU A 149 5.68 -0.48 -8.73
CA GLU A 149 6.95 0.01 -8.20
C GLU A 149 7.19 -0.38 -6.73
N ILE A 150 6.12 -0.49 -5.94
CA ILE A 150 6.20 -0.83 -4.51
C ILE A 150 6.29 -2.35 -4.31
N PHE A 151 5.42 -3.11 -4.96
CA PHE A 151 5.18 -4.52 -4.62
C PHE A 151 5.65 -5.53 -5.67
N GLY A 152 5.88 -5.12 -6.93
CA GLY A 152 6.11 -6.01 -8.06
C GLY A 152 4.83 -6.26 -8.87
N ASP A 153 4.71 -7.44 -9.47
CA ASP A 153 3.60 -7.77 -10.36
C ASP A 153 2.32 -8.13 -9.59
N VAL A 154 1.60 -7.10 -9.20
CA VAL A 154 0.33 -7.23 -8.48
C VAL A 154 -0.79 -7.60 -9.45
N SER A 155 -1.54 -8.66 -9.15
CA SER A 155 -2.76 -8.98 -9.88
C SER A 155 -3.87 -7.98 -9.50
N TYR A 156 -4.53 -7.40 -10.51
CA TYR A 156 -5.64 -6.47 -10.31
C TYR A 156 -6.73 -6.68 -11.37
N SER A 157 -7.89 -6.10 -11.14
CA SER A 157 -8.95 -5.98 -12.15
C SER A 157 -9.43 -4.54 -12.25
N LEU A 158 -9.73 -4.10 -13.47
CA LEU A 158 -10.33 -2.80 -13.75
C LEU A 158 -11.78 -2.99 -14.17
N ILE A 159 -12.66 -2.22 -13.58
CA ILE A 159 -14.09 -2.21 -13.88
C ILE A 159 -14.46 -0.76 -14.15
N LEU A 160 -15.13 -0.50 -15.27
CA LEU A 160 -15.76 0.78 -15.56
C LEU A 160 -17.20 0.72 -15.07
N ASP A 161 -17.58 1.61 -14.17
CA ASP A 161 -18.97 1.68 -13.71
C ASP A 161 -19.86 2.49 -14.68
N HIS A 162 -21.17 2.46 -14.43
CA HIS A 162 -22.16 3.16 -15.26
C HIS A 162 -22.05 4.69 -15.24
N LYS A 163 -21.27 5.25 -14.30
CA LYS A 163 -20.99 6.71 -14.19
C LYS A 163 -19.65 7.09 -14.85
N GLY A 164 -18.98 6.15 -15.53
CA GLY A 164 -17.69 6.36 -16.15
C GLY A 164 -16.52 6.43 -15.16
N VAL A 165 -16.68 5.91 -13.93
CA VAL A 165 -15.62 5.81 -12.94
C VAL A 165 -14.90 4.47 -13.09
N LEU A 166 -13.58 4.52 -13.25
CA LEU A 166 -12.71 3.35 -13.23
C LEU A 166 -12.51 2.90 -11.79
N LYS A 167 -12.79 1.64 -11.52
CA LYS A 167 -12.57 0.99 -10.24
C LYS A 167 -11.48 -0.06 -10.38
N CYS A 168 -10.34 0.17 -9.74
CA CYS A 168 -9.26 -0.81 -9.62
C CYS A 168 -9.47 -1.65 -8.36
N ARG A 169 -9.63 -2.96 -8.54
CA ARG A 169 -9.66 -3.91 -7.44
C ARG A 169 -8.30 -4.58 -7.30
N LEU A 170 -7.71 -4.45 -6.13
CA LEU A 170 -6.44 -5.04 -5.73
C LEU A 170 -6.64 -6.23 -4.79
N PRO A 171 -5.62 -7.08 -4.60
CA PRO A 171 -5.61 -8.04 -3.50
C PRO A 171 -5.87 -7.35 -2.16
N ARG A 172 -6.70 -7.97 -1.31
CA ARG A 172 -6.91 -7.50 0.07
C ARG A 172 -5.60 -7.29 0.82
N LEU A 173 -4.64 -8.16 0.56
CA LEU A 173 -3.30 -8.13 1.14
C LEU A 173 -2.64 -6.74 1.06
N ILE A 174 -2.84 -5.99 -0.03
CA ILE A 174 -2.28 -4.63 -0.19
C ILE A 174 -2.81 -3.69 0.91
N GLY A 175 -4.11 -3.67 1.13
CA GLY A 175 -4.72 -2.85 2.17
C GLY A 175 -4.28 -3.26 3.57
N GLU A 176 -4.16 -4.56 3.82
CA GLU A 176 -3.70 -5.07 5.13
C GLU A 176 -2.22 -4.71 5.39
N ILE A 177 -1.36 -4.79 4.37
CA ILE A 177 0.03 -4.31 4.48
C ILE A 177 0.05 -2.81 4.79
N CYS A 178 -0.75 -2.01 4.09
CA CYS A 178 -0.86 -0.58 4.34
C CYS A 178 -1.31 -0.27 5.78
N LYS A 179 -2.31 -1.00 6.30
CA LYS A 179 -2.74 -0.87 7.70
C LYS A 179 -1.62 -1.19 8.67
N CYS A 180 -0.93 -2.31 8.47
CA CYS A 180 0.16 -2.74 9.37
C CYS A 180 1.32 -1.74 9.39
N VAL A 181 1.79 -1.31 8.20
CA VAL A 181 2.98 -0.48 8.06
C VAL A 181 2.84 0.89 8.73
N TYR A 182 1.68 1.52 8.59
CA TYR A 182 1.42 2.85 9.14
C TYR A 182 0.55 2.83 10.38
N ASN A 183 0.20 1.65 10.91
CA ASN A 183 -0.73 1.49 12.04
C ASN A 183 -2.06 2.24 11.80
N VAL A 184 -2.59 2.14 10.58
CA VAL A 184 -3.86 2.78 10.20
C VAL A 184 -5.01 2.01 10.81
N LYS A 185 -5.79 2.66 11.66
CA LYS A 185 -6.96 2.05 12.31
C LYS A 185 -8.12 1.86 11.34
N SER A 186 -8.40 2.87 10.54
CA SER A 186 -9.51 2.88 9.58
C SER A 186 -9.16 3.71 8.34
N PHE A 187 -9.69 3.30 7.19
CA PHE A 187 -9.79 4.09 5.97
C PHE A 187 -11.23 4.56 5.71
N GLY A 188 -12.09 4.49 6.73
CA GLY A 188 -13.50 4.90 6.61
C GLY A 188 -13.67 6.41 6.49
N THR A 189 -14.73 6.81 5.77
CA THR A 189 -14.97 8.22 5.43
C THR A 189 -15.08 9.14 6.66
N PHE A 190 -15.60 8.65 7.78
CA PHE A 190 -15.92 9.50 8.93
C PHE A 190 -14.98 9.33 10.13
N ASP A 191 -14.22 8.25 10.20
CA ASP A 191 -13.40 7.84 11.34
C ASP A 191 -11.90 7.73 11.05
N SER A 192 -11.51 7.95 9.80
CA SER A 192 -10.10 7.93 9.41
C SER A 192 -9.34 9.14 9.93
N ARG A 193 -8.09 8.91 10.30
CA ARG A 193 -7.11 9.91 10.75
C ARG A 193 -5.76 9.62 10.11
N ILE A 194 -5.00 10.64 9.82
CA ILE A 194 -3.60 10.45 9.40
C ILE A 194 -2.84 9.88 10.60
N PRO A 195 -2.13 8.74 10.46
CA PRO A 195 -1.37 8.16 11.55
C PRO A 195 -0.28 9.11 12.05
N GLU A 196 -0.07 9.15 13.36
CA GLU A 196 0.97 9.98 13.99
C GLU A 196 2.36 9.75 13.38
N PHE A 197 2.65 8.51 12.98
CA PHE A 197 3.89 8.16 12.31
C PHE A 197 4.12 8.97 11.03
N MET A 198 3.08 9.34 10.27
CA MET A 198 3.16 10.15 9.05
C MET A 198 3.78 11.53 9.33
N PHE A 199 3.44 12.15 10.45
CA PHE A 199 3.98 13.46 10.86
C PHE A 199 5.47 13.40 11.20
N LYS A 200 5.98 12.21 11.53
CA LYS A 200 7.41 11.98 11.83
C LYS A 200 8.24 11.65 10.59
N LEU A 201 7.61 11.41 9.44
CA LEU A 201 8.31 11.12 8.20
C LEU A 201 9.00 12.37 7.63
N ASN A 202 10.00 12.15 6.77
CA ASN A 202 10.70 13.23 6.12
C ASN A 202 9.81 14.00 5.13
N LYS A 203 10.27 15.17 4.71
CA LYS A 203 9.54 16.10 3.84
C LYS A 203 9.00 15.45 2.55
N LYS A 204 9.76 14.54 1.90
CA LYS A 204 9.32 13.90 0.63
C LYS A 204 8.05 13.05 0.80
N HIS A 205 7.93 12.36 1.94
CA HIS A 205 6.72 11.59 2.25
C HIS A 205 5.50 12.50 2.47
N LYS A 206 5.66 13.58 3.25
CA LYS A 206 4.59 14.56 3.49
C LYS A 206 4.12 15.20 2.19
N ILE A 207 5.06 15.56 1.31
CA ILE A 207 4.76 16.07 -0.04
C ILE A 207 3.95 15.04 -0.83
N ALA A 208 4.39 13.77 -0.85
CA ALA A 208 3.70 12.71 -1.58
C ALA A 208 2.26 12.52 -1.09
N PHE A 209 2.04 12.57 0.22
CA PHE A 209 0.71 12.50 0.81
C PHE A 209 -0.17 13.67 0.36
N ILE A 210 0.32 14.91 0.51
CA ILE A 210 -0.46 16.13 0.18
C ILE A 210 -0.77 16.20 -1.30
N LEU A 211 0.19 15.96 -2.20
CA LEU A 211 -0.09 16.00 -3.64
C LEU A 211 -1.13 14.95 -4.04
N THR A 212 -1.06 13.76 -3.46
CA THR A 212 -2.06 12.73 -3.71
C THR A 212 -3.42 13.12 -3.15
N SER A 213 -3.50 13.71 -1.96
CA SER A 213 -4.76 14.19 -1.41
C SER A 213 -5.40 15.30 -2.26
N ILE A 214 -4.59 16.19 -2.84
CA ILE A 214 -5.07 17.24 -3.76
C ILE A 214 -5.56 16.62 -5.08
N ILE A 215 -4.89 15.60 -5.62
CA ILE A 215 -5.33 14.97 -6.87
C ILE A 215 -6.66 14.23 -6.69
N ASP A 216 -6.86 13.58 -5.57
CA ASP A 216 -8.06 12.80 -5.28
C ASP A 216 -9.23 13.73 -4.86
N GLU A 217 -9.07 14.55 -3.83
CA GLU A 217 -10.17 15.34 -3.19
C GLU A 217 -10.04 16.85 -3.38
N GLY A 218 -8.91 17.35 -3.86
CA GLY A 218 -8.71 18.78 -4.06
C GLY A 218 -9.35 19.30 -5.34
N SER A 219 -9.62 20.60 -5.38
CA SER A 219 -9.96 21.32 -6.59
C SER A 219 -9.03 22.53 -6.78
N ILE A 220 -8.73 22.86 -8.02
CA ILE A 220 -7.97 24.04 -8.40
C ILE A 220 -8.87 24.89 -9.28
N THR A 221 -9.17 26.09 -8.82
CA THR A 221 -10.02 27.05 -9.52
C THR A 221 -9.27 27.69 -10.70
N TYR A 222 -9.97 28.41 -11.56
CA TYR A 222 -9.35 29.09 -12.72
C TYR A 222 -8.36 30.19 -12.33
N ASP A 223 -8.57 30.80 -11.16
CA ASP A 223 -7.66 31.80 -10.56
C ASP A 223 -6.54 31.17 -9.73
N GLY A 224 -6.37 29.83 -9.84
CA GLY A 224 -5.29 29.09 -9.22
C GLY A 224 -5.46 28.80 -7.73
N GLN A 225 -6.59 29.13 -7.12
CA GLN A 225 -6.83 28.78 -5.71
C GLN A 225 -6.97 27.26 -5.56
N ILE A 226 -6.29 26.73 -4.56
CA ILE A 226 -6.30 25.28 -4.27
C ILE A 226 -7.18 25.06 -3.06
N MET A 227 -8.30 24.36 -3.24
CA MET A 227 -9.18 23.96 -2.17
C MET A 227 -8.99 22.45 -1.92
N PHE A 228 -8.78 22.06 -0.69
CA PHE A 228 -8.89 20.68 -0.24
C PHE A 228 -10.10 20.53 0.67
N GLY A 229 -10.88 19.45 0.50
CA GLY A 229 -12.04 19.26 1.37
C GLY A 229 -12.56 17.83 1.37
N VAL A 230 -13.04 17.39 2.53
CA VAL A 230 -13.58 16.05 2.79
C VAL A 230 -14.71 16.09 3.82
N SER A 231 -15.48 15.02 3.94
CA SER A 231 -16.56 14.92 4.93
C SER A 231 -16.07 14.65 6.37
N ASN A 232 -14.81 14.34 6.56
CA ASN A 232 -14.20 14.08 7.85
C ASN A 232 -13.41 15.31 8.33
N LYS A 233 -13.94 16.02 9.33
CA LYS A 233 -13.30 17.23 9.90
C LYS A 233 -11.91 16.95 10.45
N LEU A 234 -11.72 15.81 11.11
CA LEU A 234 -10.44 15.48 11.71
C LEU A 234 -9.39 15.20 10.64
N LEU A 235 -9.73 14.42 9.61
CA LEU A 235 -8.85 14.18 8.47
C LEU A 235 -8.51 15.48 7.71
N CYS A 236 -9.50 16.38 7.56
CA CYS A 236 -9.28 17.68 6.94
C CYS A 236 -8.26 18.53 7.74
N ASN A 237 -8.35 18.53 9.08
CA ASN A 237 -7.38 19.20 9.93
C ASN A 237 -5.98 18.55 9.84
N ASP A 238 -5.90 17.23 9.82
CA ASP A 238 -4.63 16.51 9.70
C ASP A 238 -3.90 16.88 8.39
N VAL A 239 -4.62 16.91 7.27
CA VAL A 239 -4.04 17.34 5.95
C VAL A 239 -3.59 18.79 6.00
N ARG A 240 -4.39 19.67 6.61
CA ARG A 240 -4.02 21.08 6.79
C ARG A 240 -2.72 21.22 7.60
N GLU A 241 -2.59 20.48 8.69
CA GLU A 241 -1.39 20.46 9.54
C GLU A 241 -0.16 20.02 8.74
N LEU A 242 -0.25 18.95 7.96
CA LEU A 242 0.83 18.53 7.06
C LEU A 242 1.22 19.63 6.05
N CYS A 243 0.23 20.37 5.50
CA CYS A 243 0.51 21.53 4.63
C CYS A 243 1.31 22.59 5.37
N GLN A 244 0.95 22.91 6.61
CA GLN A 244 1.64 23.91 7.43
C GLN A 244 3.06 23.48 7.79
N GLU A 245 3.29 22.22 8.11
CA GLU A 245 4.64 21.67 8.35
C GLU A 245 5.55 21.77 7.11
N LEU A 246 4.97 21.76 5.90
CA LEU A 246 5.71 22.06 4.66
C LEU A 246 5.88 23.57 4.43
N GLY A 247 5.35 24.38 5.33
CA GLY A 247 5.35 25.85 5.27
C GLY A 247 4.39 26.40 4.21
N LEU A 248 3.36 25.64 3.80
CA LEU A 248 2.29 26.15 2.96
C LEU A 248 1.32 26.95 3.81
N GLU A 249 1.00 28.16 3.37
CA GLU A 249 -0.04 28.98 4.01
C GLU A 249 -1.41 28.40 3.73
N THR A 250 -2.23 28.26 4.78
CA THR A 250 -3.57 27.69 4.69
C THR A 250 -4.59 28.54 5.42
N THR A 251 -5.84 28.52 4.96
CA THR A 251 -6.96 29.07 5.74
C THR A 251 -7.30 28.15 6.92
N LYS A 252 -8.16 28.60 7.83
CA LYS A 252 -8.78 27.72 8.83
C LYS A 252 -9.71 26.73 8.12
N VAL A 253 -9.89 25.54 8.71
CA VAL A 253 -10.89 24.58 8.23
C VAL A 253 -12.28 25.17 8.47
N THR A 254 -13.08 25.22 7.41
CA THR A 254 -14.44 25.75 7.40
C THR A 254 -15.40 24.65 7.02
N GLN A 255 -16.58 24.62 7.62
CA GLN A 255 -17.68 23.74 7.21
C GLN A 255 -18.52 24.43 6.16
N LYS A 256 -18.84 23.72 5.08
CA LYS A 256 -19.78 24.23 4.08
C LYS A 256 -21.18 24.25 4.69
N SER A 257 -21.84 25.41 4.64
CA SER A 257 -23.23 25.55 5.10
C SER A 257 -24.12 24.52 4.42
N SER A 258 -24.94 23.82 5.16
CA SER A 258 -25.86 22.75 4.69
C SER A 258 -25.24 21.38 4.37
N SER A 259 -23.97 21.11 4.67
CA SER A 259 -23.38 19.78 4.43
C SER A 259 -22.31 19.41 5.46
N ASN A 260 -22.09 18.11 5.66
CA ASN A 260 -20.96 17.60 6.43
C ASN A 260 -19.67 17.61 5.59
N TYR A 261 -19.36 18.72 4.95
CA TYR A 261 -18.17 18.89 4.13
C TYR A 261 -17.28 19.96 4.74
N PHE A 262 -16.02 19.62 5.03
CA PHE A 262 -15.04 20.48 5.66
C PHE A 262 -13.93 20.76 4.64
N TYR A 263 -13.49 22.01 4.54
CA TYR A 263 -12.48 22.42 3.56
C TYR A 263 -11.59 23.54 4.09
N PHE A 264 -10.43 23.68 3.44
CA PHE A 264 -9.53 24.82 3.59
C PHE A 264 -8.88 25.15 2.25
N TYR A 265 -8.33 26.36 2.14
CA TYR A 265 -7.57 26.78 0.97
C TYR A 265 -6.09 26.81 1.26
N ILE A 266 -5.27 26.41 0.26
CA ILE A 266 -3.83 26.58 0.23
C ILE A 266 -3.55 27.86 -0.57
N LYS A 267 -2.90 28.84 0.08
CA LYS A 267 -2.64 30.16 -0.49
C LYS A 267 -1.29 30.27 -1.21
N SER A 268 -0.35 29.37 -0.90
CA SER A 268 1.05 29.43 -1.38
C SER A 268 1.23 28.65 -2.69
N GLN A 269 0.63 29.11 -3.77
CA GLN A 269 0.66 28.48 -5.09
C GLN A 269 2.10 28.27 -5.62
N ASP A 270 2.91 29.36 -5.67
CA ASP A 270 4.30 29.29 -6.14
C ASP A 270 5.15 28.29 -5.32
N LYS A 271 4.91 28.26 -4.01
CA LYS A 271 5.61 27.33 -3.13
C LYS A 271 5.21 25.89 -3.40
N LEU A 272 3.93 25.63 -3.69
CA LEU A 272 3.45 24.31 -4.07
C LEU A 272 4.07 23.88 -5.41
N LEU A 273 4.16 24.76 -6.41
CA LEU A 273 4.83 24.45 -7.68
C LEU A 273 6.29 24.02 -7.48
N LYS A 274 7.06 24.78 -6.67
CA LYS A 274 8.45 24.40 -6.32
C LYS A 274 8.52 23.02 -5.62
N ILE A 275 7.53 22.73 -4.77
CA ILE A 275 7.43 21.44 -4.08
C ILE A 275 7.18 20.31 -5.10
N ILE A 276 6.26 20.51 -6.06
CA ILE A 276 5.96 19.57 -7.13
C ILE A 276 7.21 19.28 -7.96
N GLU A 277 7.91 20.30 -8.42
CA GLU A 277 9.15 20.15 -9.19
C GLU A 277 10.23 19.37 -8.42
N SER A 278 10.36 19.63 -7.13
CA SER A 278 11.35 18.96 -6.28
C SER A 278 11.11 17.46 -6.12
N ILE A 279 9.85 17.03 -6.08
CA ILE A 279 9.52 15.61 -5.92
C ILE A 279 9.49 14.88 -7.24
N ASN A 280 8.99 15.51 -8.30
CA ASN A 280 8.83 14.91 -9.63
C ASN A 280 10.16 14.43 -10.21
N LYS A 281 11.26 15.08 -9.88
CA LYS A 281 12.62 14.68 -10.29
C LYS A 281 12.96 13.23 -9.89
N ASN A 282 12.49 12.77 -8.73
CA ASN A 282 12.79 11.43 -8.21
C ASN A 282 11.56 10.50 -8.17
N TYR A 283 10.36 11.07 -8.18
CA TYR A 283 9.09 10.35 -8.05
C TYR A 283 8.05 10.88 -9.05
N PRO A 284 8.28 10.69 -10.36
CA PRO A 284 7.46 11.31 -11.43
C PRO A 284 6.00 10.85 -11.44
N LEU A 285 5.67 9.72 -10.79
CA LEU A 285 4.29 9.27 -10.67
C LEU A 285 3.49 10.00 -9.56
N ILE A 286 4.13 10.93 -8.82
CA ILE A 286 3.50 11.78 -7.81
C ILE A 286 3.38 13.18 -8.39
N SER A 287 2.28 13.46 -9.09
CA SER A 287 2.03 14.74 -9.74
C SER A 287 0.58 15.15 -9.57
N LEU A 288 0.27 16.39 -9.82
CA LEU A 288 -1.12 16.87 -9.88
C LEU A 288 -1.78 16.59 -11.23
N ASN A 289 -1.07 15.95 -12.18
CA ASN A 289 -1.60 15.58 -13.49
C ASN A 289 -2.30 16.78 -14.19
N TYR A 290 -3.52 16.58 -14.67
CA TYR A 290 -4.30 17.63 -15.35
C TYR A 290 -4.56 18.88 -14.47
N LYS A 291 -4.55 18.76 -13.14
CA LYS A 291 -4.76 19.88 -12.22
C LYS A 291 -3.57 20.83 -12.20
N GLU A 292 -2.35 20.37 -12.50
CA GLU A 292 -1.15 21.21 -12.52
C GLU A 292 -1.22 22.33 -13.57
N LYS A 293 -1.88 22.06 -14.71
CA LYS A 293 -2.08 23.07 -15.76
C LYS A 293 -2.89 24.30 -15.29
N ARG A 294 -3.63 24.17 -14.21
CA ARG A 294 -4.41 25.28 -13.62
C ARG A 294 -3.62 26.09 -12.59
N LEU A 295 -2.44 25.62 -12.23
CA LEU A 295 -1.52 26.35 -11.34
C LEU A 295 -0.54 27.24 -12.09
N ARG A 296 -0.42 27.07 -13.39
CA ARG A 296 0.44 27.84 -14.31
C ARG A 296 -0.43 28.79 -15.09
#